data_e8909f3adcbae92939425349c26ffa02
#
_entry.id   e8909f3adcbae92939425349c26ffa02
#
_cell.length_a   1.000
_cell.length_b   1.000
_cell.length_c   1.000
_cell.angle_alpha   90.00
_cell.angle_beta   90.00
_cell.angle_gamma   90.00
#
_symmetry.space_group_name_H-M   'P 1'
#
loop_
_entity.id
_entity.type
_entity.pdbx_description
1 polymer ?
#
loop_
_entity_poly.entity_id
_entity_poly.type
_entity_poly.pdbx_seq_one_letter_code
_entity_poly.pdbx_strand_id
1 'polypeptide(L)'
;ADMEAAYATLEPELRHHLCGLSAHHASEHVYRGRYADRGAEDEGTTYPETVHPVVRSHPETGRRSLFVNPSFTVGIEGLGRAESDVLLSDLHAHCARPEIQIRLRWNRNDVALWDNRRVQHFAIWDYWPHERSGHRVTVQGDRPFFDPDGDDPPPSPLRMSIGRLA
;
A
#
# COMPACT_ATOMS: atom_id res chain seq x y z
N ALA A 1 -1.10 -5.09 -6.08
CA ALA A 1 -2.50 -5.22 -5.68
C ALA A 1 -3.25 -3.93 -5.95
N ASP A 2 -4.49 -4.04 -6.39
CA ASP A 2 -5.45 -2.93 -6.54
C ASP A 2 -6.19 -2.73 -5.22
N MET A 3 -5.98 -1.61 -4.57
CA MET A 3 -6.54 -1.34 -3.25
C MET A 3 -7.99 -0.83 -3.31
N GLU A 4 -8.44 -0.33 -4.47
CA GLU A 4 -9.86 -0.07 -4.72
C GLU A 4 -10.61 -1.40 -4.84
N ALA A 5 -10.09 -2.36 -5.62
CA ALA A 5 -10.68 -3.70 -5.72
C ALA A 5 -10.63 -4.44 -4.36
N ALA A 6 -9.55 -4.27 -3.59
CA ALA A 6 -9.47 -4.82 -2.24
C ALA A 6 -10.60 -4.28 -1.35
N TYR A 7 -10.87 -2.98 -1.37
CA TYR A 7 -11.98 -2.39 -0.62
C TYR A 7 -13.34 -2.88 -1.15
N ALA A 8 -13.57 -2.85 -2.46
CA ALA A 8 -14.85 -3.20 -3.07
C ALA A 8 -15.27 -4.67 -2.83
N THR A 9 -14.30 -5.56 -2.63
CA THR A 9 -14.54 -7.00 -2.43
C THR A 9 -14.62 -7.43 -0.97
N LEU A 10 -14.51 -6.51 -0.02
CA LEU A 10 -14.83 -6.76 1.39
C LEU A 10 -16.35 -6.94 1.58
N GLU A 11 -16.72 -7.70 2.59
CA GLU A 11 -18.12 -7.80 3.04
C GLU A 11 -18.67 -6.41 3.42
N PRO A 12 -19.95 -6.11 3.11
CA PRO A 12 -20.53 -4.79 3.33
C PRO A 12 -20.42 -4.28 4.76
N GLU A 13 -20.63 -5.17 5.76
CA GLU A 13 -20.53 -4.81 7.16
C GLU A 13 -19.10 -4.41 7.55
N LEU A 14 -18.11 -5.14 7.03
CA LEU A 14 -16.71 -4.82 7.27
C LEU A 14 -16.32 -3.50 6.59
N ARG A 15 -16.75 -3.26 5.35
CA ARG A 15 -16.54 -1.96 4.67
C ARG A 15 -17.09 -0.80 5.49
N HIS A 16 -18.33 -0.95 5.99
CA HIS A 16 -18.96 0.08 6.82
C HIS A 16 -18.18 0.29 8.13
N HIS A 17 -17.74 -0.79 8.78
CA HIS A 17 -16.94 -0.73 10.01
C HIS A 17 -15.60 0.00 9.81
N LEU A 18 -14.94 -0.22 8.69
CA LEU A 18 -13.65 0.40 8.38
C LEU A 18 -13.73 1.90 8.04
N CYS A 19 -14.91 2.36 7.58
CA CYS A 19 -15.13 3.77 7.29
C CYS A 19 -15.01 4.61 8.56
N GLY A 20 -14.14 5.61 8.55
CA GLY A 20 -13.88 6.47 9.69
C GLY A 20 -12.83 5.95 10.67
N LEU A 21 -12.36 4.71 10.55
CA LEU A 21 -11.21 4.24 11.32
C LEU A 21 -9.90 4.86 10.80
N SER A 22 -9.00 5.12 11.73
CA SER A 22 -7.64 5.59 11.47
C SER A 22 -6.61 4.54 11.87
N ALA A 23 -5.49 4.51 11.18
CA ALA A 23 -4.38 3.60 11.46
C ALA A 23 -3.08 4.36 11.70
N HIS A 24 -2.28 3.87 12.63
CA HIS A 24 -0.92 4.33 12.87
C HIS A 24 0.02 3.70 11.86
N HIS A 25 0.83 4.53 11.23
CA HIS A 25 1.89 4.14 10.33
C HIS A 25 3.23 4.59 10.90
N ALA A 26 4.18 3.65 10.96
CA ALA A 26 5.53 3.90 11.45
C ALA A 26 6.56 3.32 10.48
N SER A 27 7.71 3.94 10.40
CA SER A 27 8.77 3.55 9.45
C SER A 27 10.04 3.04 10.13
N GLU A 28 10.20 3.26 11.42
CA GLU A 28 11.41 2.93 12.18
C GLU A 28 11.79 1.45 12.06
N HIS A 29 10.85 0.56 12.35
CA HIS A 29 11.07 -0.90 12.32
C HIS A 29 11.41 -1.44 10.93
N VAL A 30 11.14 -0.67 9.86
CA VAL A 30 11.47 -1.02 8.48
C VAL A 30 12.87 -0.55 8.09
N TYR A 31 13.28 0.62 8.60
CA TYR A 31 14.48 1.30 8.12
C TYR A 31 15.64 1.31 9.11
N ARG A 32 15.38 1.22 10.42
CA ARG A 32 16.46 1.20 11.42
C ARG A 32 17.38 0.01 11.17
N GLY A 33 18.67 0.26 11.04
CA GLY A 33 19.70 -0.73 10.77
C GLY A 33 19.72 -1.32 9.36
N ARG A 34 18.74 -0.97 8.51
CA ARG A 34 18.58 -1.59 7.19
C ARG A 34 19.79 -1.44 6.26
N TYR A 35 20.55 -0.38 6.42
CA TYR A 35 21.70 -0.07 5.57
C TYR A 35 23.02 -0.04 6.34
N ALA A 36 23.05 -0.61 7.55
CA ALA A 36 24.26 -0.65 8.39
C ALA A 36 25.42 -1.37 7.70
N ASP A 37 25.15 -2.43 6.97
CA ASP A 37 26.12 -3.18 6.14
C ASP A 37 26.70 -2.36 4.98
N ARG A 38 26.07 -1.24 4.62
CA ARG A 38 26.52 -0.27 3.61
C ARG A 38 27.16 0.98 4.23
N GLY A 39 27.44 0.96 5.54
CA GLY A 39 28.06 2.06 6.26
C GLY A 39 27.13 3.23 6.56
N ALA A 40 25.81 3.05 6.46
CA ALA A 40 24.86 4.06 6.92
C ALA A 40 24.66 3.91 8.44
N GLU A 41 24.81 5.04 9.16
CA GLU A 41 24.56 5.13 10.59
C GLU A 41 23.16 5.72 10.82
N ASP A 42 22.43 5.17 11.79
CA ASP A 42 21.10 5.64 12.18
C ASP A 42 21.13 6.68 13.30
N GLU A 43 22.30 7.02 13.82
CA GLU A 43 22.44 7.97 14.92
C GLU A 43 21.88 9.36 14.53
N GLY A 44 20.93 9.86 15.31
CA GLY A 44 20.23 11.13 15.03
C GLY A 44 19.15 11.06 13.96
N THR A 45 18.91 9.88 13.36
CA THR A 45 17.85 9.72 12.35
C THR A 45 16.47 9.70 13.00
N THR A 46 15.58 10.59 12.51
CA THR A 46 14.17 10.57 12.89
C THR A 46 13.37 9.76 11.87
N TYR A 47 12.59 8.81 12.36
CA TYR A 47 11.71 7.98 11.53
C TYR A 47 10.29 8.54 11.60
N PRO A 48 9.68 8.89 10.46
CA PRO A 48 8.33 9.43 10.44
C PRO A 48 7.30 8.43 10.98
N GLU A 49 6.41 8.96 11.80
CA GLU A 49 5.18 8.31 12.23
C GLU A 49 4.00 9.20 11.88
N THR A 50 2.89 8.62 11.52
CA THR A 50 1.70 9.37 11.13
C THR A 50 0.44 8.54 11.29
N VAL A 51 -0.69 9.24 11.36
CA VAL A 51 -2.03 8.63 11.37
C VAL A 51 -2.72 8.94 10.05
N HIS A 52 -3.27 7.90 9.44
CA HIS A 52 -4.03 8.00 8.19
C HIS A 52 -5.33 7.21 8.28
N PRO A 53 -6.35 7.54 7.48
CA PRO A 53 -7.56 6.74 7.43
C PRO A 53 -7.26 5.33 6.92
N VAL A 54 -7.94 4.31 7.47
CA VAL A 54 -7.89 2.92 6.99
C VAL A 54 -8.47 2.79 5.60
N VAL A 55 -9.53 3.54 5.33
CA VAL A 55 -10.13 3.71 4.00
C VAL A 55 -9.87 5.14 3.54
N ARG A 56 -9.13 5.29 2.46
CA ARG A 56 -8.88 6.62 1.87
C ARG A 56 -9.75 6.85 0.65
N SER A 57 -10.10 8.10 0.40
CA SER A 57 -10.69 8.56 -0.85
C SER A 57 -9.62 9.04 -1.82
N HIS A 58 -9.80 8.74 -3.10
CA HIS A 58 -8.90 9.22 -4.14
C HIS A 58 -9.29 10.66 -4.52
N PRO A 59 -8.36 11.64 -4.52
CA PRO A 59 -8.72 13.07 -4.65
C PRO A 59 -9.31 13.45 -6.01
N GLU A 60 -9.06 12.67 -7.05
CA GLU A 60 -9.55 12.98 -8.41
C GLU A 60 -10.77 12.16 -8.80
N THR A 61 -10.91 10.94 -8.27
CA THR A 61 -11.99 10.03 -8.66
C THR A 61 -13.06 9.88 -7.60
N GLY A 62 -12.80 10.31 -6.35
CA GLY A 62 -13.67 10.08 -5.19
C GLY A 62 -13.69 8.64 -4.69
N ARG A 63 -13.11 7.70 -5.44
CA ARG A 63 -13.21 6.26 -5.14
C ARG A 63 -12.46 5.89 -3.88
N ARG A 64 -13.06 4.98 -3.11
CA ARG A 64 -12.49 4.47 -1.87
C ARG A 64 -11.52 3.33 -2.12
N SER A 65 -10.44 3.29 -1.34
CA SER A 65 -9.45 2.23 -1.35
C SER A 65 -8.97 1.90 0.06
N LEU A 66 -8.55 0.66 0.30
CA LEU A 66 -7.86 0.33 1.54
C LEU A 66 -6.49 0.99 1.59
N PHE A 67 -6.16 1.57 2.74
CA PHE A 67 -4.89 2.26 2.97
C PHE A 67 -4.15 1.67 4.18
N VAL A 68 -3.98 0.37 4.17
CA VAL A 68 -3.18 -0.40 5.13
C VAL A 68 -2.17 -1.26 4.41
N ASN A 69 -1.00 -1.46 5.00
CA ASN A 69 0.03 -2.35 4.43
C ASN A 69 0.87 -2.99 5.53
N PRO A 70 1.39 -4.21 5.31
CA PRO A 70 2.11 -4.97 6.34
C PRO A 70 3.47 -4.37 6.72
N SER A 71 4.01 -3.44 5.92
CA SER A 71 5.33 -2.87 6.20
C SER A 71 5.27 -1.67 7.13
N PHE A 72 4.22 -0.86 7.06
CA PHE A 72 4.18 0.42 7.78
C PHE A 72 2.99 0.57 8.72
N THR A 73 1.88 -0.15 8.50
CA THR A 73 0.71 -0.05 9.36
C THR A 73 0.92 -0.88 10.63
N VAL A 74 0.99 -0.22 11.78
CA VAL A 74 1.37 -0.84 13.05
C VAL A 74 0.23 -0.96 14.05
N GLY A 75 -0.91 -0.33 13.79
CA GLY A 75 -2.08 -0.41 14.67
C GLY A 75 -3.27 0.40 14.15
N ILE A 76 -4.44 0.10 14.68
CA ILE A 76 -5.70 0.85 14.43
C ILE A 76 -6.01 1.68 15.66
N GLU A 77 -6.30 2.97 15.48
CA GLU A 77 -6.69 3.85 16.58
C GLU A 77 -7.98 3.39 17.25
N GLY A 78 -8.01 3.47 18.58
CA GLY A 78 -9.18 3.13 19.38
C GLY A 78 -9.42 1.64 19.60
N LEU A 79 -8.70 0.74 18.92
CA LEU A 79 -8.77 -0.70 19.14
C LEU A 79 -7.69 -1.18 20.11
N GLY A 80 -8.03 -2.22 20.91
CA GLY A 80 -7.03 -2.94 21.69
C GLY A 80 -5.99 -3.63 20.81
N ARG A 81 -4.76 -3.83 21.32
CA ARG A 81 -3.66 -4.40 20.53
C ARG A 81 -4.04 -5.72 19.84
N ALA A 82 -4.63 -6.65 20.57
CA ALA A 82 -5.00 -7.96 20.01
C ALA A 82 -6.08 -7.84 18.92
N GLU A 83 -7.06 -6.97 19.09
CA GLU A 83 -8.12 -6.72 18.12
C GLU A 83 -7.57 -6.06 16.85
N SER A 84 -6.72 -5.06 17.02
CA SER A 84 -6.02 -4.40 15.92
C SER A 84 -5.16 -5.37 15.13
N ASP A 85 -4.39 -6.23 15.80
CA ASP A 85 -3.52 -7.22 15.14
C ASP A 85 -4.34 -8.23 14.31
N VAL A 86 -5.47 -8.70 14.83
CA VAL A 86 -6.38 -9.60 14.10
C VAL A 86 -6.96 -8.90 12.87
N LEU A 87 -7.52 -7.71 13.03
CA LEU A 87 -8.10 -6.96 11.92
C LEU A 87 -7.07 -6.66 10.83
N LEU A 88 -5.88 -6.20 11.21
CA LEU A 88 -4.80 -5.93 10.24
C LEU A 88 -4.34 -7.21 9.53
N SER A 89 -4.22 -8.33 10.24
CA SER A 89 -3.89 -9.62 9.64
C SER A 89 -4.89 -10.03 8.57
N ASP A 90 -6.19 -9.91 8.85
CA ASP A 90 -7.26 -10.25 7.91
C ASP A 90 -7.26 -9.32 6.69
N LEU A 91 -7.10 -8.02 6.90
CA LEU A 91 -7.00 -7.04 5.81
C LEU A 91 -5.76 -7.28 4.94
N HIS A 92 -4.61 -7.59 5.52
CA HIS A 92 -3.39 -7.91 4.77
C HIS A 92 -3.55 -9.19 3.94
N ALA A 93 -4.16 -10.24 4.52
CA ALA A 93 -4.46 -11.48 3.80
C ALA A 93 -5.43 -11.22 2.64
N HIS A 94 -6.46 -10.39 2.86
CA HIS A 94 -7.40 -9.99 1.83
C HIS A 94 -6.71 -9.22 0.69
N CYS A 95 -5.83 -8.27 0.98
CA CYS A 95 -5.05 -7.52 -0.01
C CYS A 95 -4.05 -8.40 -0.78
N ALA A 96 -3.67 -9.55 -0.23
CA ALA A 96 -2.77 -10.51 -0.87
C ALA A 96 -3.46 -11.54 -1.76
N ARG A 97 -4.78 -11.45 -1.97
CA ARG A 97 -5.54 -12.38 -2.81
C ARG A 97 -5.14 -12.24 -4.28
N PRO A 98 -4.97 -13.37 -5.01
CA PRO A 98 -4.58 -13.34 -6.43
C PRO A 98 -5.52 -12.55 -7.34
N GLU A 99 -6.83 -12.52 -7.01
CA GLU A 99 -7.87 -11.90 -7.84
C GLU A 99 -7.73 -10.39 -7.96
N ILE A 100 -7.05 -9.76 -6.99
CA ILE A 100 -6.81 -8.32 -6.97
C ILE A 100 -5.36 -7.95 -7.26
N GLN A 101 -4.56 -8.90 -7.73
CA GLN A 101 -3.16 -8.71 -8.06
C GLN A 101 -2.88 -8.88 -9.54
N ILE A 102 -1.83 -8.23 -9.98
CA ILE A 102 -1.14 -8.56 -11.22
C ILE A 102 0.33 -8.74 -10.94
N ARG A 103 0.97 -9.59 -11.74
CA ARG A 103 2.41 -9.79 -11.70
C ARG A 103 3.06 -9.20 -12.93
N LEU A 104 3.90 -8.18 -12.70
CA LEU A 104 4.74 -7.60 -13.75
C LEU A 104 6.04 -8.40 -13.84
N ARG A 105 6.35 -8.92 -15.02
CA ARG A 105 7.66 -9.43 -15.37
C ARG A 105 8.43 -8.35 -16.12
N TRP A 106 9.54 -7.92 -15.54
CA TRP A 106 10.37 -6.89 -16.11
C TRP A 106 11.23 -7.40 -17.26
N ASN A 107 11.27 -6.66 -18.34
CA ASN A 107 12.25 -6.79 -19.40
C ASN A 107 13.16 -5.56 -19.42
N ARG A 108 14.24 -5.65 -20.20
CA ARG A 108 15.12 -4.50 -20.42
C ARG A 108 14.34 -3.35 -21.06
N ASN A 109 14.51 -2.15 -20.55
CA ASN A 109 13.86 -0.91 -20.97
C ASN A 109 12.35 -0.85 -20.70
N ASP A 110 11.78 -1.74 -19.90
CA ASP A 110 10.41 -1.58 -19.46
C ASP A 110 10.28 -0.37 -18.52
N VAL A 111 9.21 0.39 -18.69
CA VAL A 111 8.78 1.46 -17.79
C VAL A 111 7.40 1.11 -17.26
N ALA A 112 7.25 1.12 -15.96
CA ALA A 112 5.96 0.94 -15.29
C ALA A 112 5.58 2.20 -14.53
N LEU A 113 4.36 2.67 -14.73
CA LEU A 113 3.76 3.78 -14.01
C LEU A 113 2.54 3.27 -13.25
N TRP A 114 2.43 3.60 -11.99
CA TRP A 114 1.26 3.31 -11.17
C TRP A 114 0.96 4.43 -10.18
N ASP A 115 -0.29 4.53 -9.78
CA ASP A 115 -0.74 5.48 -8.78
C ASP A 115 -0.64 4.85 -7.39
N ASN A 116 0.30 5.32 -6.55
CA ASN A 116 0.47 4.85 -5.18
C ASN A 116 -0.72 5.15 -4.26
N ARG A 117 -1.63 6.01 -4.69
CA ARG A 117 -2.84 6.33 -3.92
C ARG A 117 -3.85 5.19 -3.92
N ARG A 118 -3.75 4.26 -4.89
CA ARG A 118 -4.68 3.14 -5.07
C ARG A 118 -4.00 1.78 -5.30
N VAL A 119 -2.68 1.71 -5.30
CA VAL A 119 -1.93 0.49 -5.60
C VAL A 119 -0.90 0.22 -4.52
N GLN A 120 -0.79 -1.05 -4.11
CA GLN A 120 0.35 -1.56 -3.38
C GLN A 120 1.20 -2.46 -4.27
N HIS A 121 2.52 -2.36 -4.13
CA HIS A 121 3.43 -3.20 -4.88
C HIS A 121 4.37 -3.98 -3.94
N PHE A 122 4.78 -5.15 -4.39
CA PHE A 122 5.73 -6.00 -3.71
C PHE A 122 6.82 -6.44 -4.67
N ALA A 123 8.09 -6.26 -4.28
CA ALA A 123 9.23 -6.71 -5.08
C ALA A 123 9.46 -8.21 -4.82
N ILE A 124 9.30 -9.03 -5.87
CA ILE A 124 9.51 -10.47 -5.80
C ILE A 124 10.97 -10.77 -6.13
N TRP A 125 11.63 -11.54 -5.26
CA TRP A 125 13.06 -11.90 -5.36
C TRP A 125 13.26 -13.24 -6.09
N ASP A 126 12.64 -13.39 -7.24
CA ASP A 126 12.65 -14.63 -8.04
C ASP A 126 13.60 -14.60 -9.25
N TYR A 127 14.50 -13.64 -9.29
CA TYR A 127 15.45 -13.45 -10.38
C TYR A 127 16.87 -13.96 -10.09
N TRP A 128 17.10 -14.48 -8.88
CA TRP A 128 18.40 -15.09 -8.55
C TRP A 128 18.73 -16.26 -9.50
N PRO A 129 19.99 -16.40 -10.00
CA PRO A 129 21.21 -15.62 -9.66
C PRO A 129 21.42 -14.37 -10.52
N HIS A 130 20.45 -13.94 -11.29
CA HIS A 130 20.56 -12.78 -12.18
C HIS A 130 20.51 -11.47 -11.40
N GLU A 131 21.17 -10.45 -11.92
CA GLU A 131 21.08 -9.10 -11.40
C GLU A 131 19.85 -8.37 -11.95
N ARG A 132 19.21 -7.57 -11.09
CA ARG A 132 18.16 -6.64 -11.48
C ARG A 132 18.52 -5.24 -11.02
N SER A 133 18.63 -4.33 -11.97
CA SER A 133 18.84 -2.90 -11.73
C SER A 133 17.65 -2.10 -12.25
N GLY A 134 17.30 -1.01 -11.56
CA GLY A 134 16.21 -0.14 -11.97
C GLY A 134 16.26 1.21 -11.26
N HIS A 135 15.60 2.19 -11.85
CA HIS A 135 15.44 3.52 -11.29
C HIS A 135 13.98 3.74 -10.90
N ARG A 136 13.75 4.45 -9.80
CA ARG A 136 12.40 4.86 -9.38
C ARG A 136 12.38 6.37 -9.16
N VAL A 137 11.36 6.99 -9.74
CA VAL A 137 10.99 8.38 -9.47
C VAL A 137 9.62 8.37 -8.82
N THR A 138 9.44 9.18 -7.80
CA THR A 138 8.16 9.34 -7.09
C THR A 138 7.75 10.79 -7.13
N VAL A 139 6.51 11.04 -7.52
CA VAL A 139 5.90 12.38 -7.45
C VAL A 139 5.26 12.52 -6.07
N GLN A 140 5.39 13.69 -5.47
CA GLN A 140 4.74 14.00 -4.20
C GLN A 140 3.21 13.97 -4.39
N GLY A 141 2.52 13.21 -3.55
CA GLY A 141 1.07 13.10 -3.53
C GLY A 141 0.40 14.03 -2.50
N ASP A 142 -0.91 13.87 -2.38
CA ASP A 142 -1.75 14.52 -1.38
C ASP A 142 -1.64 13.81 -0.02
N ARG A 143 -2.08 14.48 1.03
CA ARG A 143 -2.29 13.86 2.34
C ARG A 143 -3.50 12.91 2.24
N PRO A 144 -3.37 11.63 2.66
CA PRO A 144 -4.51 10.70 2.68
C PRO A 144 -5.67 11.25 3.51
N PHE A 145 -6.88 11.17 2.96
CA PHE A 145 -8.12 11.60 3.63
C PHE A 145 -9.25 10.61 3.33
N PHE A 146 -10.28 10.63 4.16
CA PHE A 146 -11.53 9.91 3.96
C PHE A 146 -12.65 10.91 3.69
N ASP A 147 -13.39 10.68 2.61
CA ASP A 147 -14.60 11.42 2.26
C ASP A 147 -15.81 10.51 2.51
N PRO A 148 -16.70 10.86 3.46
CA PRO A 148 -17.89 10.07 3.73
C PRO A 148 -18.89 10.08 2.56
N ASP A 149 -18.86 11.09 1.69
CA ASP A 149 -19.67 11.22 0.50
C ASP A 149 -19.00 10.64 -0.76
N GLY A 150 -17.81 10.07 -0.61
CA GLY A 150 -17.06 9.46 -1.71
C GLY A 150 -17.69 8.17 -2.23
N ASP A 151 -17.35 7.81 -3.45
CA ASP A 151 -17.91 6.65 -4.14
C ASP A 151 -17.24 5.32 -3.78
N ASP A 152 -18.02 4.27 -3.65
CA ASP A 152 -17.51 2.91 -3.66
C ASP A 152 -17.06 2.54 -5.09
N PRO A 153 -15.84 2.05 -5.27
CA PRO A 153 -15.37 1.66 -6.59
C PRO A 153 -16.19 0.49 -7.13
N PRO A 154 -16.55 0.48 -8.41
CA PRO A 154 -17.07 -0.73 -9.02
C PRO A 154 -16.00 -1.82 -9.00
N PRO A 155 -16.35 -3.10 -8.88
CA PRO A 155 -15.42 -4.18 -9.07
C PRO A 155 -14.86 -4.09 -10.49
N SER A 156 -13.60 -3.70 -10.61
CA SER A 156 -12.93 -3.49 -11.89
C SER A 156 -11.65 -4.31 -11.95
N PRO A 157 -11.39 -5.02 -13.05
CA PRO A 157 -10.12 -5.70 -13.21
C PRO A 157 -8.98 -4.68 -13.25
N LEU A 158 -7.92 -4.97 -12.52
CA LEU A 158 -6.71 -4.15 -12.51
C LEU A 158 -6.18 -4.02 -13.95
N ARG A 159 -6.05 -2.80 -14.45
CA ARG A 159 -5.43 -2.50 -15.73
C ARG A 159 -4.08 -1.84 -15.50
N MET A 160 -3.06 -2.35 -16.14
CA MET A 160 -1.72 -1.79 -16.13
C MET A 160 -1.30 -1.41 -17.55
N SER A 161 -0.73 -0.24 -17.70
CA SER A 161 -0.06 0.16 -18.94
C SER A 161 1.44 -0.03 -18.75
N ILE A 162 2.05 -0.80 -19.63
CA ILE A 162 3.50 -0.99 -19.70
C ILE A 162 4.00 -0.33 -20.96
N GLY A 163 4.85 0.67 -20.82
CA GLY A 163 5.58 1.29 -21.91
C GLY A 163 6.98 0.70 -22.02
N ARG A 164 7.56 0.74 -23.21
CA ARG A 164 8.98 0.47 -23.43
C ARG A 164 9.65 1.71 -23.98
N LEU A 165 10.84 1.99 -23.46
CA LEU A 165 11.70 3.00 -24.05
C LEU A 165 12.36 2.39 -25.29
N ALA A 166 12.28 3.11 -26.41
CA ALA A 166 12.92 2.75 -27.66
C ALA A 166 14.45 2.79 -27.56
#